data_8375598bb6749187e9ee4a87e650e593
#
_entry.id   8375598bb6749187e9ee4a87e650e593
#
_cell.length_a   1.000
_cell.length_b   1.000
_cell.length_c   1.000
_cell.angle_alpha   90.00
_cell.angle_beta   90.00
_cell.angle_gamma   90.00
#
_symmetry.space_group_name_H-M   'P 1'
#
loop_
_entity.id
_entity.type
_entity.pdbx_description
1 polymer ?
#
loop_
_entity_poly.entity_id
_entity_poly.type
_entity_poly.pdbx_seq_one_letter_code
_entity_poly.pdbx_strand_id
1 'polypeptide(L)'
;MSVNVAEVFGQDVFNEAVMKERLPEVTYKQMVKLMNEGGEVTLELADIVAKAMKEWAIEKGATHYTHIFQPYIVSIGAEKHDSFADIPKGGKIENCFSGKDLMMGEPDASSFPSGGLRATCAARGYTAWDVGSPAYVKDGILCIPTAFCSYTGESLDTKTPLLKACDAVSKAGVRFVKMFGNTDAKRVSSYVGPEQEYFIVNREKYLERPDLIYAGRTLFGAPAPKGQEMEDQYFGPLKTKIADFMADVDEQLWKLGITVKTQHNEVAPGQHEIAPIFAPADAALDSNFLVMDVLKSTATKHGLACLLHEKPFAGVNGSGKHNNWSLGTDNGVNLFKPGKEPNKNLQFLCVLACLMEAVNKHALLLRAAASNTGNDHRLGANEAPPAIISIYMGDQLGEIVDAIVAGVPFDQLPCAEVGTLDLGVSTLPVLPKDPTDRNRTSPFAFTGNRFEFLSLIHI
;
A
#
# COMPACT_ATOMS: atom_id res chain seq x y z
N MET A 1 -8.84 -5.47 -27.28
CA MET A 1 -10.25 -5.16 -26.92
C MET A 1 -10.21 -4.27 -25.68
N SER A 2 -11.06 -3.24 -25.59
CA SER A 2 -11.14 -2.43 -24.37
C SER A 2 -11.77 -3.28 -23.25
N VAL A 3 -11.03 -3.48 -22.17
CA VAL A 3 -11.52 -4.19 -20.99
C VAL A 3 -12.50 -3.27 -20.24
N ASN A 4 -13.68 -3.79 -19.87
CA ASN A 4 -14.60 -3.08 -19.00
C ASN A 4 -14.19 -3.34 -17.55
N VAL A 5 -13.65 -2.31 -16.88
CA VAL A 5 -13.14 -2.41 -15.49
C VAL A 5 -14.21 -2.97 -14.54
N ALA A 6 -15.46 -2.52 -14.66
CA ALA A 6 -16.54 -2.96 -13.78
C ALA A 6 -16.87 -4.46 -13.90
N GLU A 7 -16.58 -5.06 -15.06
CA GLU A 7 -16.84 -6.49 -15.30
C GLU A 7 -15.70 -7.39 -14.79
N VAL A 8 -14.46 -6.88 -14.82
CA VAL A 8 -13.27 -7.69 -14.46
C VAL A 8 -12.79 -7.44 -13.03
N PHE A 9 -13.22 -6.36 -12.38
CA PHE A 9 -12.72 -5.96 -11.08
C PHE A 9 -13.00 -7.01 -9.99
N GLY A 10 -11.94 -7.46 -9.33
CA GLY A 10 -12.03 -8.47 -8.27
C GLY A 10 -12.40 -9.86 -8.73
N GLN A 11 -12.32 -10.13 -10.04
CA GLN A 11 -12.69 -11.42 -10.65
C GLN A 11 -11.92 -12.59 -10.02
N ASP A 12 -10.66 -12.39 -9.66
CA ASP A 12 -9.76 -13.41 -9.13
C ASP A 12 -9.54 -13.26 -7.61
N VAL A 13 -10.49 -12.61 -6.91
CA VAL A 13 -10.47 -12.38 -5.47
C VAL A 13 -11.65 -13.06 -4.80
N PHE A 14 -11.41 -13.78 -3.71
CA PHE A 14 -12.46 -14.31 -2.84
C PHE A 14 -13.02 -13.18 -1.96
N ASN A 15 -13.69 -12.24 -2.61
CA ASN A 15 -14.22 -11.02 -2.02
C ASN A 15 -15.61 -11.24 -1.39
N GLU A 16 -16.16 -10.18 -0.81
CA GLU A 16 -17.45 -10.22 -0.12
C GLU A 16 -18.60 -10.68 -1.05
N ALA A 17 -18.58 -10.32 -2.34
CA ALA A 17 -19.58 -10.74 -3.30
C ALA A 17 -19.52 -12.26 -3.54
N VAL A 18 -18.31 -12.81 -3.70
CA VAL A 18 -18.09 -14.27 -3.83
C VAL A 18 -18.46 -15.00 -2.54
N MET A 19 -18.09 -14.44 -1.37
CA MET A 19 -18.50 -15.01 -0.08
C MET A 19 -20.01 -15.07 0.07
N LYS A 20 -20.72 -14.01 -0.31
CA LYS A 20 -22.18 -13.93 -0.24
C LYS A 20 -22.87 -14.94 -1.16
N GLU A 21 -22.29 -15.21 -2.33
CA GLU A 21 -22.79 -16.20 -3.28
C GLU A 21 -22.58 -17.64 -2.79
N ARG A 22 -21.43 -17.92 -2.18
CA ARG A 22 -20.96 -19.29 -1.95
C ARG A 22 -21.09 -19.79 -0.51
N LEU A 23 -21.19 -18.89 0.45
CA LEU A 23 -21.32 -19.26 1.85
C LEU A 23 -22.79 -19.32 2.29
N PRO A 24 -23.13 -20.20 3.22
CA PRO A 24 -24.40 -20.11 3.92
C PRO A 24 -24.59 -18.71 4.55
N GLU A 25 -25.79 -18.19 4.56
CA GLU A 25 -26.08 -16.81 5.01
C GLU A 25 -25.55 -16.53 6.43
N VAL A 26 -25.65 -17.48 7.34
CA VAL A 26 -25.15 -17.35 8.71
C VAL A 26 -23.63 -17.22 8.71
N THR A 27 -22.93 -18.07 7.95
CA THR A 27 -21.47 -18.07 7.82
C THR A 27 -21.00 -16.76 7.19
N TYR A 28 -21.66 -16.32 6.12
CA TYR A 28 -21.35 -15.04 5.47
C TYR A 28 -21.46 -13.86 6.47
N LYS A 29 -22.55 -13.78 7.24
CA LYS A 29 -22.73 -12.73 8.25
C LYS A 29 -21.66 -12.78 9.34
N GLN A 30 -21.25 -13.99 9.75
CA GLN A 30 -20.14 -14.16 10.72
C GLN A 30 -18.82 -13.68 10.13
N MET A 31 -18.51 -14.01 8.88
CA MET A 31 -17.30 -13.53 8.18
C MET A 31 -17.26 -12.02 8.09
N VAL A 32 -18.35 -11.37 7.63
CA VAL A 32 -18.44 -9.90 7.55
C VAL A 32 -18.24 -9.25 8.92
N LYS A 33 -18.79 -9.86 9.98
CA LYS A 33 -18.57 -9.37 11.33
C LYS A 33 -17.11 -9.49 11.75
N LEU A 34 -16.46 -10.64 11.51
CA LEU A 34 -15.05 -10.85 11.84
C LEU A 34 -14.13 -9.86 11.09
N MET A 35 -14.39 -9.62 9.81
CA MET A 35 -13.62 -8.66 9.00
C MET A 35 -13.74 -7.23 9.53
N ASN A 36 -14.92 -6.84 10.03
CA ASN A 36 -15.18 -5.46 10.46
C ASN A 36 -14.90 -5.21 11.95
N GLU A 37 -15.22 -6.15 12.81
CA GLU A 37 -15.19 -5.99 14.26
C GLU A 37 -14.07 -6.80 14.93
N GLY A 38 -13.45 -7.72 14.19
CA GLY A 38 -12.52 -8.72 14.72
C GLY A 38 -13.25 -9.82 15.50
N GLY A 39 -12.51 -10.75 16.05
CA GLY A 39 -13.05 -11.86 16.84
C GLY A 39 -12.24 -13.14 16.65
N GLU A 40 -12.73 -14.22 17.21
CA GLU A 40 -12.11 -15.54 17.13
C GLU A 40 -12.69 -16.33 15.94
N VAL A 41 -11.82 -16.90 15.13
CA VAL A 41 -12.19 -17.80 14.04
C VAL A 41 -12.25 -19.22 14.59
N THR A 42 -13.44 -19.84 14.57
CA THR A 42 -13.58 -21.24 14.98
C THR A 42 -13.22 -22.19 13.84
N LEU A 43 -12.79 -23.41 14.16
CA LEU A 43 -12.45 -24.41 13.14
C LEU A 43 -13.67 -24.77 12.26
N GLU A 44 -14.86 -24.84 12.87
CA GLU A 44 -16.09 -25.13 12.11
C GLU A 44 -16.42 -24.06 11.08
N LEU A 45 -16.23 -22.79 11.44
CA LEU A 45 -16.38 -21.67 10.51
C LEU A 45 -15.35 -21.76 9.39
N ALA A 46 -14.09 -22.00 9.78
CA ALA A 46 -12.98 -22.12 8.83
C ALA A 46 -13.17 -23.28 7.85
N ASP A 47 -13.70 -24.43 8.27
CA ASP A 47 -13.98 -25.58 7.41
C ASP A 47 -15.02 -25.24 6.32
N ILE A 48 -16.08 -24.50 6.68
CA ILE A 48 -17.11 -24.08 5.74
C ILE A 48 -16.50 -23.10 4.71
N VAL A 49 -15.71 -22.14 5.16
CA VAL A 49 -15.06 -21.15 4.31
C VAL A 49 -14.02 -21.81 3.42
N ALA A 50 -13.18 -22.70 3.96
CA ALA A 50 -12.15 -23.41 3.22
C ALA A 50 -12.75 -24.26 2.07
N LYS A 51 -13.85 -24.93 2.33
CA LYS A 51 -14.55 -25.71 1.27
C LYS A 51 -15.00 -24.79 0.13
N ALA A 52 -15.69 -23.70 0.43
CA ALA A 52 -16.18 -22.76 -0.58
C ALA A 52 -15.02 -22.08 -1.34
N MET A 53 -13.97 -21.69 -0.62
CA MET A 53 -12.77 -21.07 -1.18
C MET A 53 -12.03 -22.02 -2.12
N LYS A 54 -11.85 -23.28 -1.75
CA LYS A 54 -11.24 -24.33 -2.60
C LYS A 54 -12.05 -24.53 -3.89
N GLU A 55 -13.36 -24.73 -3.78
CA GLU A 55 -14.23 -24.92 -4.94
C GLU A 55 -14.13 -23.74 -5.91
N TRP A 56 -14.21 -22.51 -5.39
CA TRP A 56 -14.04 -21.30 -6.16
C TRP A 56 -12.63 -21.20 -6.80
N ALA A 57 -11.58 -21.51 -6.05
CA ALA A 57 -10.21 -21.42 -6.56
C ALA A 57 -9.96 -22.44 -7.70
N ILE A 58 -10.49 -23.66 -7.59
CA ILE A 58 -10.39 -24.67 -8.63
C ILE A 58 -11.14 -24.23 -9.90
N GLU A 59 -12.33 -23.63 -9.78
CA GLU A 59 -13.05 -23.03 -10.90
C GLU A 59 -12.25 -21.91 -11.59
N LYS A 60 -11.42 -21.19 -10.81
CA LYS A 60 -10.47 -20.19 -11.32
C LYS A 60 -9.18 -20.79 -11.88
N GLY A 61 -9.05 -22.12 -11.90
CA GLY A 61 -7.90 -22.83 -12.45
C GLY A 61 -6.77 -23.04 -11.47
N ALA A 62 -6.96 -22.81 -10.17
CA ALA A 62 -5.95 -23.08 -9.16
C ALA A 62 -5.80 -24.60 -8.95
N THR A 63 -4.55 -25.05 -8.87
CA THR A 63 -4.19 -26.44 -8.57
C THR A 63 -3.47 -26.57 -7.22
N HIS A 64 -2.98 -25.44 -6.70
CA HIS A 64 -2.21 -25.34 -5.47
C HIS A 64 -2.75 -24.17 -4.62
N TYR A 65 -2.36 -24.19 -3.34
CA TYR A 65 -2.55 -23.06 -2.43
C TYR A 65 -1.25 -22.73 -1.70
N THR A 66 -1.14 -21.52 -1.21
CA THR A 66 -0.01 -21.08 -0.38
C THR A 66 -0.44 -20.00 0.60
N HIS A 67 0.20 -20.00 1.76
CA HIS A 67 0.14 -18.87 2.69
C HIS A 67 1.18 -17.83 2.29
N ILE A 68 0.73 -16.63 2.01
CA ILE A 68 1.58 -15.50 1.68
C ILE A 68 1.74 -14.60 2.89
N PHE A 69 2.92 -14.02 3.05
CA PHE A 69 3.22 -13.07 4.11
C PHE A 69 4.14 -11.95 3.61
N GLN A 70 4.34 -10.93 4.40
CA GLN A 70 5.16 -9.76 4.07
C GLN A 70 6.51 -9.85 4.79
N PRO A 71 7.55 -10.44 4.17
CA PRO A 71 8.87 -10.51 4.76
C PRO A 71 9.55 -9.13 4.76
N TYR A 72 10.69 -9.02 5.46
CA TYR A 72 11.53 -7.81 5.47
C TYR A 72 12.31 -7.58 4.17
N ILE A 73 11.98 -8.28 3.11
CA ILE A 73 12.55 -8.11 1.76
C ILE A 73 11.49 -7.54 0.81
N VAL A 74 11.95 -6.95 -0.31
CA VAL A 74 11.09 -6.27 -1.29
C VAL A 74 10.39 -7.28 -2.21
N SER A 75 9.61 -8.20 -1.66
CA SER A 75 8.76 -9.14 -2.40
C SER A 75 7.75 -9.81 -1.47
N ILE A 76 6.69 -10.39 -2.05
CA ILE A 76 5.78 -11.26 -1.31
C ILE A 76 6.52 -12.54 -0.94
N GLY A 77 6.49 -12.91 0.34
CA GLY A 77 6.91 -14.23 0.80
C GLY A 77 5.79 -15.25 0.62
N ALA A 78 6.17 -16.46 0.23
CA ALA A 78 5.25 -17.59 0.21
C ALA A 78 5.85 -18.72 1.04
N GLU A 79 5.00 -19.40 1.83
CA GLU A 79 5.44 -20.51 2.64
C GLU A 79 5.93 -21.68 1.76
N LYS A 80 5.00 -22.37 1.16
CA LYS A 80 5.17 -23.49 0.22
C LYS A 80 3.94 -23.58 -0.64
N HIS A 81 4.05 -24.21 -1.78
CA HIS A 81 2.92 -24.41 -2.69
C HIS A 81 2.42 -25.84 -2.53
N ASP A 82 1.40 -26.05 -1.72
CA ASP A 82 0.77 -27.36 -1.54
C ASP A 82 -0.32 -27.58 -2.58
N SER A 83 -0.34 -28.74 -3.20
CA SER A 83 -1.43 -29.10 -4.10
C SER A 83 -2.70 -29.44 -3.29
N PHE A 84 -3.86 -29.29 -3.92
CA PHE A 84 -5.12 -29.75 -3.32
C PHE A 84 -5.22 -31.28 -3.27
N ALA A 85 -4.27 -32.02 -3.82
CA ALA A 85 -4.33 -33.48 -3.90
C ALA A 85 -4.23 -34.13 -2.52
N ASP A 86 -5.16 -35.03 -2.22
CA ASP A 86 -5.16 -35.85 -1.01
C ASP A 86 -4.63 -37.26 -1.28
N ILE A 87 -4.56 -38.10 -0.25
CA ILE A 87 -4.13 -39.49 -0.35
C ILE A 87 -5.04 -40.27 -1.28
N PRO A 88 -4.51 -40.99 -2.28
CA PRO A 88 -5.32 -41.73 -3.23
C PRO A 88 -6.18 -42.80 -2.55
N LYS A 89 -7.47 -42.81 -2.82
CA LYS A 89 -8.42 -43.81 -2.36
C LYS A 89 -8.99 -44.56 -3.56
N GLY A 90 -8.77 -45.85 -3.64
CA GLY A 90 -9.28 -46.66 -4.78
C GLY A 90 -8.77 -46.25 -6.16
N GLY A 91 -7.54 -45.68 -6.23
CA GLY A 91 -6.96 -45.20 -7.49
C GLY A 91 -7.46 -43.83 -7.97
N LYS A 92 -8.22 -43.12 -7.13
CA LYS A 92 -8.68 -41.73 -7.38
C LYS A 92 -8.12 -40.80 -6.32
N ILE A 93 -7.81 -39.60 -6.73
CA ILE A 93 -7.41 -38.50 -5.85
C ILE A 93 -8.60 -37.54 -5.71
N GLU A 94 -8.88 -37.14 -4.48
CA GLU A 94 -9.84 -36.08 -4.18
C GLU A 94 -9.10 -34.79 -3.84
N ASN A 95 -9.71 -33.66 -4.16
CA ASN A 95 -9.15 -32.36 -3.77
C ASN A 95 -9.52 -32.07 -2.32
N CYS A 96 -8.51 -31.90 -1.46
CA CYS A 96 -8.69 -31.59 -0.04
C CYS A 96 -8.13 -30.19 0.28
N PHE A 97 -8.83 -29.46 1.13
CA PHE A 97 -8.41 -28.23 1.75
C PHE A 97 -9.33 -27.98 2.95
N SER A 98 -8.81 -28.10 4.16
CA SER A 98 -9.57 -28.01 5.40
C SER A 98 -9.50 -26.61 6.02
N GLY A 99 -10.34 -26.36 7.01
CA GLY A 99 -10.27 -25.16 7.83
C GLY A 99 -8.93 -25.03 8.54
N LYS A 100 -8.28 -26.13 8.92
CA LYS A 100 -6.94 -26.11 9.50
C LYS A 100 -5.93 -25.59 8.47
N ASP A 101 -5.99 -26.09 7.23
CA ASP A 101 -5.11 -25.65 6.13
C ASP A 101 -5.33 -24.19 5.77
N LEU A 102 -6.56 -23.67 5.91
CA LEU A 102 -6.87 -22.25 5.73
C LEU A 102 -6.30 -21.40 6.85
N MET A 103 -6.52 -21.82 8.10
CA MET A 103 -6.22 -21.00 9.27
C MET A 103 -4.73 -20.88 9.56
N MET A 104 -3.93 -21.92 9.28
CA MET A 104 -2.57 -22.01 9.78
C MET A 104 -1.69 -22.86 8.87
N GLY A 105 -0.48 -22.35 8.60
CA GLY A 105 0.64 -23.10 8.07
C GLY A 105 1.75 -23.27 9.11
N GLU A 106 2.66 -24.20 8.84
CA GLU A 106 3.82 -24.50 9.70
C GLU A 106 5.12 -24.45 8.86
N PRO A 107 5.56 -23.22 8.42
CA PRO A 107 6.79 -23.09 7.66
C PRO A 107 8.04 -23.32 8.51
N ASP A 108 9.16 -23.62 7.85
CA ASP A 108 10.46 -23.70 8.51
C ASP A 108 11.00 -22.29 8.81
N ALA A 109 10.89 -21.87 10.06
CA ALA A 109 11.35 -20.57 10.53
C ALA A 109 12.89 -20.47 10.66
N SER A 110 13.63 -21.59 10.64
CA SER A 110 15.10 -21.57 10.67
C SER A 110 15.71 -21.06 9.37
N SER A 111 14.98 -21.21 8.25
CA SER A 111 15.37 -20.70 6.93
C SER A 111 14.93 -19.27 6.66
N PHE A 112 14.30 -18.60 7.63
CA PHE A 112 13.78 -17.26 7.45
C PHE A 112 14.92 -16.24 7.28
N PRO A 113 14.91 -15.40 6.22
CA PRO A 113 16.01 -14.50 5.89
C PRO A 113 15.99 -13.22 6.76
N SER A 114 15.84 -13.35 8.06
CA SER A 114 15.71 -12.22 9.00
C SER A 114 17.04 -11.54 9.36
N GLY A 115 18.07 -11.69 8.55
CA GLY A 115 19.32 -10.96 8.71
C GLY A 115 20.15 -11.30 9.94
N GLY A 116 19.96 -12.44 10.57
CA GLY A 116 20.77 -12.92 11.69
C GLY A 116 20.51 -12.19 13.02
N LEU A 117 19.44 -11.42 13.14
CA LEU A 117 19.05 -10.78 14.40
C LEU A 117 18.59 -11.78 15.46
N ARG A 118 18.42 -13.03 15.09
CA ARG A 118 18.12 -14.11 16.00
C ARG A 118 18.82 -15.38 15.59
N ALA A 119 19.43 -15.97 16.57
CA ALA A 119 19.81 -17.37 16.53
C ALA A 119 18.64 -18.15 17.13
N THR A 120 17.91 -18.92 16.34
CA THR A 120 16.91 -19.83 16.87
C THR A 120 17.29 -21.25 16.46
N CYS A 121 17.25 -22.16 17.44
CA CYS A 121 17.31 -23.60 17.17
C CYS A 121 15.91 -24.15 16.87
N ALA A 122 14.86 -23.33 17.03
CA ALA A 122 13.47 -23.71 16.74
C ALA A 122 13.21 -23.54 15.23
N ALA A 123 13.05 -24.65 14.53
CA ALA A 123 12.73 -24.64 13.11
C ALA A 123 11.27 -24.30 12.83
N ARG A 124 10.35 -24.56 13.79
CA ARG A 124 8.92 -24.36 13.60
C ARG A 124 8.54 -22.89 13.68
N GLY A 125 7.83 -22.38 12.68
CA GLY A 125 7.09 -21.13 12.69
C GLY A 125 5.63 -21.38 12.36
N TYR A 126 4.84 -20.33 12.42
CA TYR A 126 3.40 -20.38 12.10
C TYR A 126 3.00 -19.22 11.22
N THR A 127 2.24 -19.53 10.16
CA THR A 127 1.46 -18.53 9.42
C THR A 127 0.03 -18.57 9.93
N ALA A 128 -0.55 -17.43 10.21
CA ALA A 128 -1.92 -17.30 10.69
C ALA A 128 -2.76 -16.53 9.67
N TRP A 129 -3.89 -17.08 9.26
CA TRP A 129 -4.80 -16.46 8.30
C TRP A 129 -5.25 -15.06 8.76
N ASP A 130 -5.02 -14.08 7.92
CA ASP A 130 -5.56 -12.74 8.10
C ASP A 130 -6.94 -12.63 7.43
N VAL A 131 -7.97 -12.68 8.24
CA VAL A 131 -9.38 -12.60 7.79
C VAL A 131 -9.72 -11.24 7.19
N GLY A 132 -8.96 -10.20 7.56
CA GLY A 132 -9.14 -8.83 7.06
C GLY A 132 -8.67 -8.64 5.62
N SER A 133 -7.82 -9.55 5.12
CA SER A 133 -7.27 -9.50 3.76
C SER A 133 -7.86 -10.61 2.90
N PRO A 134 -8.45 -10.29 1.74
CA PRO A 134 -9.09 -11.31 0.90
C PRO A 134 -8.05 -12.22 0.23
N ALA A 135 -8.35 -13.52 0.18
CA ALA A 135 -7.58 -14.47 -0.62
C ALA A 135 -7.84 -14.25 -2.12
N TYR A 136 -6.88 -14.61 -2.96
CA TYR A 136 -6.96 -14.41 -4.40
C TYR A 136 -6.28 -15.57 -5.16
N VAL A 137 -6.63 -15.72 -6.43
CA VAL A 137 -5.97 -16.68 -7.34
C VAL A 137 -5.03 -15.91 -8.28
N LYS A 138 -3.76 -16.30 -8.30
CA LYS A 138 -2.76 -15.77 -9.21
C LYS A 138 -1.86 -16.89 -9.72
N ASP A 139 -1.61 -16.92 -11.01
CA ASP A 139 -0.76 -17.90 -11.69
C ASP A 139 -1.12 -19.38 -11.35
N GLY A 140 -2.42 -19.68 -11.20
CA GLY A 140 -2.92 -21.03 -10.88
C GLY A 140 -2.74 -21.46 -9.42
N ILE A 141 -2.53 -20.49 -8.51
CA ILE A 141 -2.32 -20.73 -7.10
C ILE A 141 -3.31 -19.90 -6.29
N LEU A 142 -3.98 -20.52 -5.32
CA LEU A 142 -4.76 -19.83 -4.29
C LEU A 142 -3.78 -19.23 -3.26
N CYS A 143 -3.70 -17.91 -3.22
CA CYS A 143 -2.88 -17.17 -2.29
C CYS A 143 -3.70 -16.71 -1.09
N ILE A 144 -3.31 -17.09 0.11
CA ILE A 144 -3.99 -16.81 1.37
C ILE A 144 -3.14 -15.82 2.15
N PRO A 145 -3.58 -14.56 2.37
CA PRO A 145 -2.85 -13.59 3.18
C PRO A 145 -2.76 -14.04 4.64
N THR A 146 -1.55 -13.98 5.19
CA THR A 146 -1.25 -14.42 6.56
C THR A 146 -0.29 -13.47 7.26
N ALA A 147 -0.24 -13.60 8.58
CA ALA A 147 0.85 -13.10 9.41
C ALA A 147 1.79 -14.26 9.75
N PHE A 148 3.09 -14.00 9.87
CA PHE A 148 4.10 -15.01 10.18
C PHE A 148 4.76 -14.75 11.53
N CYS A 149 4.76 -15.77 12.39
CA CYS A 149 5.40 -15.71 13.70
C CYS A 149 6.29 -16.93 13.98
N SER A 150 7.22 -16.75 14.92
CA SER A 150 8.08 -17.81 15.42
C SER A 150 7.31 -18.80 16.32
N TYR A 151 7.96 -19.88 16.69
CA TYR A 151 7.45 -20.85 17.68
C TYR A 151 7.09 -20.19 19.03
N THR A 152 7.79 -19.12 19.40
CA THR A 152 7.57 -18.36 20.63
C THR A 152 6.62 -17.19 20.46
N GLY A 153 6.04 -16.99 19.26
CA GLY A 153 5.05 -15.94 18.96
C GLY A 153 5.62 -14.59 18.58
N GLU A 154 6.94 -14.49 18.35
CA GLU A 154 7.56 -13.26 17.85
C GLU A 154 7.22 -13.05 16.38
N SER A 155 6.90 -11.81 16.01
CA SER A 155 6.64 -11.47 14.61
C SER A 155 7.88 -11.69 13.75
N LEU A 156 7.70 -12.35 12.60
CA LEU A 156 8.72 -12.60 11.58
C LEU A 156 8.43 -11.88 10.28
N ASP A 157 7.40 -11.06 10.26
CA ASP A 157 6.94 -10.28 9.12
C ASP A 157 6.76 -8.80 9.49
N THR A 158 6.45 -7.98 8.48
CA THR A 158 6.12 -6.56 8.65
C THR A 158 4.64 -6.32 8.90
N LYS A 159 3.77 -7.28 8.56
CA LYS A 159 2.32 -7.14 8.66
C LYS A 159 1.82 -7.17 10.10
N THR A 160 2.34 -8.06 10.94
CA THR A 160 1.91 -8.15 12.34
C THR A 160 2.10 -6.84 13.12
N PRO A 161 3.27 -6.14 13.05
CA PRO A 161 3.42 -4.83 13.67
C PRO A 161 2.43 -3.79 13.13
N LEU A 162 2.16 -3.80 11.81
CA LEU A 162 1.19 -2.90 11.19
C LEU A 162 -0.22 -3.13 11.74
N LEU A 163 -0.69 -4.38 11.78
CA LEU A 163 -2.01 -4.72 12.32
C LEU A 163 -2.16 -4.29 13.79
N LYS A 164 -1.12 -4.51 14.61
CA LYS A 164 -1.09 -4.04 16.00
C LYS A 164 -1.17 -2.52 16.10
N ALA A 165 -0.48 -1.80 15.21
CA ALA A 165 -0.52 -0.34 15.16
C ALA A 165 -1.92 0.16 14.72
N CYS A 166 -2.54 -0.46 13.72
CA CYS A 166 -3.90 -0.15 13.28
C CYS A 166 -4.92 -0.34 14.42
N ASP A 167 -4.81 -1.44 15.18
CA ASP A 167 -5.66 -1.69 16.34
C ASP A 167 -5.48 -0.64 17.44
N ALA A 168 -4.24 -0.26 17.72
CA ALA A 168 -3.92 0.75 18.73
C ALA A 168 -4.50 2.12 18.33
N VAL A 169 -4.32 2.52 17.07
CA VAL A 169 -4.88 3.76 16.50
C VAL A 169 -6.40 3.73 16.53
N SER A 170 -7.02 2.60 16.17
CA SER A 170 -8.48 2.45 16.21
C SER A 170 -9.04 2.66 17.62
N LYS A 171 -8.47 1.99 18.62
CA LYS A 171 -8.89 2.11 20.03
C LYS A 171 -8.76 3.54 20.55
N ALA A 172 -7.65 4.21 20.25
CA ALA A 172 -7.41 5.59 20.65
C ALA A 172 -8.35 6.56 19.89
N GLY A 173 -8.49 6.36 18.57
CA GLY A 173 -9.31 7.18 17.70
C GLY A 173 -10.80 7.11 18.06
N VAL A 174 -11.34 5.93 18.34
CA VAL A 174 -12.74 5.79 18.78
C VAL A 174 -12.99 6.55 20.09
N ARG A 175 -12.08 6.44 21.06
CA ARG A 175 -12.17 7.24 22.31
C ARG A 175 -12.19 8.73 22.01
N PHE A 176 -11.30 9.15 21.11
CA PHE A 176 -11.13 10.56 20.73
C PHE A 176 -12.41 11.10 20.06
N VAL A 177 -12.92 10.44 19.00
CA VAL A 177 -14.09 10.96 18.26
C VAL A 177 -15.36 10.99 19.10
N LYS A 178 -15.49 10.09 20.10
CA LYS A 178 -16.61 10.11 21.04
C LYS A 178 -16.62 11.35 21.93
N MET A 179 -15.45 11.91 22.27
CA MET A 179 -15.36 13.19 23.00
C MET A 179 -15.91 14.36 22.20
N PHE A 180 -15.94 14.26 20.86
CA PHE A 180 -16.49 15.27 19.95
C PHE A 180 -17.91 14.93 19.46
N GLY A 181 -18.59 14.00 20.12
CA GLY A 181 -20.00 13.68 19.86
C GLY A 181 -20.27 12.59 18.83
N ASN A 182 -19.25 12.00 18.20
CA ASN A 182 -19.42 10.83 17.33
C ASN A 182 -19.48 9.55 18.16
N THR A 183 -20.63 9.34 18.83
CA THR A 183 -20.83 8.20 19.75
C THR A 183 -21.02 6.87 19.04
N ASP A 184 -21.41 6.89 17.77
CA ASP A 184 -21.75 5.70 16.97
C ASP A 184 -20.53 5.06 16.31
N ALA A 185 -19.40 5.77 16.23
CA ALA A 185 -18.17 5.24 15.68
C ALA A 185 -17.68 4.04 16.51
N LYS A 186 -17.46 2.92 15.82
CA LYS A 186 -16.95 1.66 16.40
C LYS A 186 -15.48 1.44 16.03
N ARG A 187 -15.04 1.98 14.90
CA ARG A 187 -13.67 1.82 14.39
C ARG A 187 -13.15 3.14 13.80
N VAL A 188 -11.85 3.37 13.98
CA VAL A 188 -11.08 4.36 13.22
C VAL A 188 -10.00 3.62 12.47
N SER A 189 -10.01 3.74 11.16
CA SER A 189 -9.05 3.06 10.28
C SER A 189 -8.01 4.03 9.76
N SER A 190 -6.78 3.55 9.63
CA SER A 190 -5.72 4.20 8.88
C SER A 190 -5.88 3.85 7.41
N TYR A 191 -5.87 4.85 6.53
CA TYR A 191 -5.96 4.69 5.09
C TYR A 191 -4.67 5.16 4.44
N VAL A 192 -4.20 4.42 3.45
CA VAL A 192 -3.00 4.76 2.67
C VAL A 192 -3.28 4.62 1.19
N GLY A 193 -2.86 5.62 0.40
CA GLY A 193 -2.75 5.55 -1.05
C GLY A 193 -1.28 5.58 -1.42
N PRO A 194 -0.64 4.42 -1.62
CA PRO A 194 0.75 4.35 -2.02
C PRO A 194 0.88 4.66 -3.51
N GLU A 195 1.84 5.50 -3.86
CA GLU A 195 2.27 5.74 -5.24
C GLU A 195 3.52 4.91 -5.50
N GLN A 196 3.64 4.27 -6.66
CA GLN A 196 4.81 3.48 -7.01
C GLN A 196 5.44 4.01 -8.28
N GLU A 197 6.58 4.67 -8.14
CA GLU A 197 7.43 5.00 -9.27
C GLU A 197 8.33 3.82 -9.65
N TYR A 198 8.66 3.71 -10.93
CA TYR A 198 9.48 2.62 -11.46
C TYR A 198 10.13 2.99 -12.78
N PHE A 199 11.21 2.30 -13.14
CA PHE A 199 11.86 2.44 -14.43
C PHE A 199 11.62 1.22 -15.30
N ILE A 200 11.45 1.46 -16.61
CA ILE A 200 11.32 0.42 -17.63
C ILE A 200 12.49 0.50 -18.61
N VAL A 201 13.16 -0.62 -18.79
CA VAL A 201 14.26 -0.77 -19.76
C VAL A 201 14.03 -1.96 -20.68
N ASN A 202 14.69 -1.99 -21.83
CA ASN A 202 14.67 -3.13 -22.73
C ASN A 202 15.30 -4.35 -22.05
N ARG A 203 14.61 -5.50 -22.06
CA ARG A 203 15.05 -6.72 -21.37
C ARG A 203 16.37 -7.28 -21.91
N GLU A 204 16.58 -7.27 -23.23
CA GLU A 204 17.83 -7.78 -23.83
C GLU A 204 19.02 -6.96 -23.31
N LYS A 205 18.89 -5.63 -23.29
CA LYS A 205 19.92 -4.73 -22.77
C LYS A 205 20.12 -4.85 -21.24
N TYR A 206 19.06 -5.11 -20.52
CA TYR A 206 19.13 -5.38 -19.09
C TYR A 206 19.96 -6.66 -18.80
N LEU A 207 19.76 -7.73 -19.58
CA LEU A 207 20.47 -8.99 -19.42
C LEU A 207 21.98 -8.91 -19.76
N GLU A 208 22.41 -7.89 -20.50
CA GLU A 208 23.82 -7.59 -20.78
C GLU A 208 24.50 -6.82 -19.61
N ARG A 209 23.75 -6.43 -18.56
CA ARG A 209 24.20 -5.55 -17.48
C ARG A 209 24.14 -6.23 -16.11
N PRO A 210 25.25 -6.89 -15.69
CA PRO A 210 25.33 -7.55 -14.37
C PRO A 210 25.06 -6.59 -13.21
N ASP A 211 25.45 -5.33 -13.31
CA ASP A 211 25.19 -4.31 -12.29
C ASP A 211 23.69 -4.03 -12.11
N LEU A 212 22.91 -3.94 -13.19
CA LEU A 212 21.44 -3.80 -13.07
C LEU A 212 20.80 -5.07 -12.52
N ILE A 213 21.30 -6.25 -12.89
CA ILE A 213 20.76 -7.54 -12.42
C ILE A 213 21.01 -7.74 -10.93
N TYR A 214 22.26 -7.54 -10.47
CA TYR A 214 22.66 -7.89 -9.11
C TYR A 214 22.56 -6.74 -8.11
N ALA A 215 22.74 -5.48 -8.56
CA ALA A 215 22.65 -4.30 -7.69
C ALA A 215 21.38 -3.47 -7.91
N GLY A 216 20.57 -3.77 -8.94
CA GLY A 216 19.38 -2.99 -9.30
C GLY A 216 19.68 -1.60 -9.87
N ARG A 217 20.94 -1.21 -9.94
CA ARG A 217 21.41 0.11 -10.41
C ARG A 217 22.69 0.01 -11.21
N THR A 218 22.98 1.02 -12.02
CA THR A 218 24.26 1.13 -12.72
C THR A 218 25.39 1.44 -11.72
N LEU A 219 26.50 0.71 -11.84
CA LEU A 219 27.72 0.92 -11.04
C LEU A 219 28.82 1.58 -11.88
N PHE A 220 28.79 1.40 -13.20
CA PHE A 220 29.79 1.88 -14.15
C PHE A 220 29.14 2.13 -15.51
N GLY A 221 29.89 2.75 -16.41
CA GLY A 221 29.48 3.05 -17.78
C GLY A 221 29.24 4.56 -18.02
N ALA A 222 29.04 4.92 -19.26
CA ALA A 222 28.70 6.29 -19.62
C ALA A 222 27.28 6.66 -19.18
N PRO A 223 27.00 7.93 -18.84
CA PRO A 223 25.64 8.40 -18.63
C PRO A 223 24.82 8.25 -19.91
N ALA A 224 23.48 8.24 -19.74
CA ALA A 224 22.58 8.21 -20.89
C ALA A 224 22.83 9.42 -21.80
N PRO A 225 22.72 9.26 -23.14
CA PRO A 225 22.92 10.36 -24.07
C PRO A 225 21.83 11.44 -23.97
N LYS A 226 20.67 11.10 -23.41
CA LYS A 226 19.57 12.02 -23.10
C LYS A 226 19.35 12.00 -21.58
N GLY A 227 19.32 13.21 -21.00
CA GLY A 227 18.98 13.45 -19.59
C GLY A 227 17.52 13.88 -19.41
N GLN A 228 17.31 14.87 -18.57
CA GLN A 228 15.99 15.42 -18.23
C GLN A 228 15.78 16.83 -18.81
N GLU A 229 16.47 17.16 -19.88
CA GLU A 229 16.42 18.47 -20.51
C GLU A 229 14.98 18.82 -20.88
N MET A 230 14.51 19.99 -20.44
CA MET A 230 13.16 20.51 -20.67
C MET A 230 12.02 19.65 -20.08
N GLU A 231 12.33 18.63 -19.30
CA GLU A 231 11.35 17.69 -18.69
C GLU A 231 10.35 17.11 -19.68
N ASP A 232 10.80 16.88 -20.90
CA ASP A 232 9.96 16.47 -22.03
C ASP A 232 9.37 15.05 -21.86
N GLN A 233 9.95 14.23 -21.01
CA GLN A 233 9.42 12.89 -20.67
C GLN A 233 8.12 13.01 -19.88
N TYR A 234 8.06 13.87 -18.86
CA TYR A 234 6.93 13.95 -17.93
C TYR A 234 5.61 14.27 -18.64
N PHE A 235 5.60 15.31 -19.47
CA PHE A 235 4.41 15.72 -20.24
C PHE A 235 4.33 15.08 -21.63
N GLY A 236 5.28 14.22 -21.98
CA GLY A 236 5.33 13.54 -23.26
C GLY A 236 4.27 12.45 -23.41
N PRO A 237 3.94 12.06 -24.65
CA PRO A 237 3.01 10.96 -24.88
C PRO A 237 3.60 9.62 -24.44
N LEU A 238 2.75 8.73 -23.96
CA LEU A 238 3.13 7.34 -23.71
C LEU A 238 3.52 6.66 -25.02
N LYS A 239 4.68 6.03 -25.05
CA LYS A 239 5.12 5.22 -26.20
C LYS A 239 4.25 3.96 -26.27
N THR A 240 3.85 3.54 -27.47
CA THR A 240 2.92 2.40 -27.69
C THR A 240 3.31 1.18 -26.85
N LYS A 241 4.57 0.74 -26.91
CA LYS A 241 5.03 -0.42 -26.15
C LYS A 241 4.83 -0.28 -24.61
N ILE A 242 4.97 0.94 -24.10
CA ILE A 242 4.75 1.25 -22.68
C ILE A 242 3.24 1.28 -22.37
N ALA A 243 2.45 1.89 -23.26
CA ALA A 243 0.99 1.91 -23.11
C ALA A 243 0.40 0.49 -23.10
N ASP A 244 0.88 -0.40 -23.97
CA ASP A 244 0.47 -1.81 -24.02
C ASP A 244 0.85 -2.55 -22.74
N PHE A 245 2.06 -2.31 -22.22
CA PHE A 245 2.52 -2.84 -20.94
C PHE A 245 1.63 -2.34 -19.76
N MET A 246 1.39 -1.03 -19.71
CA MET A 246 0.55 -0.41 -18.66
C MET A 246 -0.88 -0.95 -18.68
N ALA A 247 -1.46 -1.13 -19.87
CA ALA A 247 -2.82 -1.69 -20.01
C ALA A 247 -2.91 -3.14 -19.52
N ASP A 248 -1.88 -3.96 -19.76
CA ASP A 248 -1.82 -5.35 -19.25
C ASP A 248 -1.63 -5.37 -17.73
N VAL A 249 -0.80 -4.48 -17.19
CA VAL A 249 -0.65 -4.30 -15.73
C VAL A 249 -1.98 -3.92 -15.08
N ASP A 250 -2.69 -2.93 -15.63
CA ASP A 250 -3.98 -2.47 -15.13
C ASP A 250 -5.00 -3.62 -15.10
N GLU A 251 -5.14 -4.37 -16.20
CA GLU A 251 -6.09 -5.47 -16.28
C GLU A 251 -5.81 -6.54 -15.22
N GLN A 252 -4.54 -6.94 -15.03
CA GLN A 252 -4.16 -7.93 -14.04
C GLN A 252 -4.44 -7.43 -12.62
N LEU A 253 -4.14 -6.17 -12.31
CA LEU A 253 -4.37 -5.58 -10.99
C LEU A 253 -5.86 -5.40 -10.70
N TRP A 254 -6.67 -5.00 -11.68
CA TRP A 254 -8.13 -4.93 -11.52
C TRP A 254 -8.74 -6.30 -11.22
N LYS A 255 -8.29 -7.36 -11.91
CA LYS A 255 -8.73 -8.74 -11.60
C LYS A 255 -8.40 -9.16 -10.18
N LEU A 256 -7.26 -8.68 -9.66
CA LEU A 256 -6.83 -8.88 -8.27
C LEU A 256 -7.49 -7.90 -7.27
N GLY A 257 -8.48 -7.11 -7.71
CA GLY A 257 -9.23 -6.20 -6.85
C GLY A 257 -8.48 -4.93 -6.44
N ILE A 258 -7.38 -4.61 -7.12
CA ILE A 258 -6.58 -3.41 -6.84
C ILE A 258 -7.06 -2.27 -7.71
N THR A 259 -7.50 -1.17 -7.09
CA THR A 259 -8.11 -0.01 -7.74
C THR A 259 -7.06 0.92 -8.34
N VAL A 260 -6.27 0.43 -9.30
CA VAL A 260 -5.36 1.30 -10.06
C VAL A 260 -6.17 2.40 -10.74
N LYS A 261 -5.77 3.64 -10.51
CA LYS A 261 -6.45 4.83 -10.98
C LYS A 261 -5.64 5.59 -12.02
N THR A 262 -4.34 5.69 -11.82
CA THR A 262 -3.47 6.57 -12.60
C THR A 262 -2.20 5.86 -12.97
N GLN A 263 -1.79 6.00 -14.22
CA GLN A 263 -0.45 5.71 -14.72
C GLN A 263 0.00 6.85 -15.62
N HIS A 264 1.25 7.29 -15.51
CA HIS A 264 1.82 8.35 -16.33
C HIS A 264 3.35 8.23 -16.41
N ASN A 265 3.95 9.08 -17.24
CA ASN A 265 5.38 9.26 -17.30
C ASN A 265 5.87 10.06 -16.10
N GLU A 266 7.04 9.68 -15.59
CA GLU A 266 7.81 10.44 -14.64
C GLU A 266 8.95 11.24 -15.32
N VAL A 267 9.69 12.03 -14.53
CA VAL A 267 10.64 13.02 -15.04
C VAL A 267 11.84 12.39 -15.77
N ALA A 268 12.37 11.29 -15.23
CA ALA A 268 13.55 10.65 -15.81
C ALA A 268 13.19 9.81 -17.05
N PRO A 269 14.08 9.72 -18.04
CA PRO A 269 13.87 8.88 -19.21
C PRO A 269 13.59 7.42 -18.84
N GLY A 270 12.44 6.91 -19.29
CA GLY A 270 11.98 5.55 -19.00
C GLY A 270 11.42 5.35 -17.60
N GLN A 271 11.18 6.42 -16.85
CA GLN A 271 10.52 6.41 -15.56
C GLN A 271 9.01 6.62 -15.71
N HIS A 272 8.25 5.90 -14.91
CA HIS A 272 6.78 5.91 -14.90
C HIS A 272 6.28 5.77 -13.46
N GLU A 273 4.99 6.08 -13.27
CA GLU A 273 4.31 5.92 -11.99
C GLU A 273 2.99 5.18 -12.15
N ILE A 274 2.63 4.43 -11.11
CA ILE A 274 1.32 3.82 -10.93
C ILE A 274 0.77 4.18 -9.55
N ALA A 275 -0.47 4.68 -9.51
CA ALA A 275 -1.13 5.11 -8.28
C ALA A 275 -2.52 4.46 -8.14
N PRO A 276 -2.71 3.53 -7.19
CA PRO A 276 -4.03 3.02 -6.83
C PRO A 276 -4.79 4.03 -5.95
N ILE A 277 -6.11 3.88 -5.89
CA ILE A 277 -6.94 4.58 -4.93
C ILE A 277 -6.57 4.09 -3.52
N PHE A 278 -6.64 4.97 -2.53
CA PHE A 278 -6.36 4.63 -1.14
C PHE A 278 -7.27 3.51 -0.60
N ALA A 279 -6.73 2.71 0.29
CA ALA A 279 -7.41 1.62 0.98
C ALA A 279 -7.01 1.61 2.47
N PRO A 280 -7.67 0.80 3.34
CA PRO A 280 -7.13 0.51 4.67
C PRO A 280 -5.67 0.08 4.60
N ALA A 281 -4.85 0.52 5.56
CA ALA A 281 -3.39 0.45 5.47
C ALA A 281 -2.86 -0.99 5.30
N ASP A 282 -3.50 -1.98 5.91
CA ASP A 282 -3.21 -3.40 5.76
C ASP A 282 -3.46 -3.89 4.32
N ALA A 283 -4.63 -3.61 3.78
CA ALA A 283 -4.98 -3.96 2.41
C ALA A 283 -4.14 -3.17 1.38
N ALA A 284 -3.85 -1.90 1.65
CA ALA A 284 -3.00 -1.08 0.78
C ALA A 284 -1.57 -1.63 0.69
N LEU A 285 -1.04 -2.15 1.80
CA LEU A 285 0.30 -2.73 1.84
C LEU A 285 0.35 -4.07 1.08
N ASP A 286 -0.63 -4.96 1.29
CA ASP A 286 -0.76 -6.21 0.51
C ASP A 286 -0.87 -5.90 -0.99
N SER A 287 -1.71 -4.93 -1.36
CA SER A 287 -1.88 -4.48 -2.74
C SER A 287 -0.58 -3.93 -3.33
N ASN A 288 0.21 -3.18 -2.57
CA ASN A 288 1.48 -2.63 -3.04
C ASN A 288 2.51 -3.74 -3.39
N PHE A 289 2.58 -4.80 -2.59
CA PHE A 289 3.44 -5.95 -2.93
C PHE A 289 2.98 -6.63 -4.22
N LEU A 290 1.67 -6.77 -4.42
CA LEU A 290 1.11 -7.30 -5.67
C LEU A 290 1.41 -6.39 -6.87
N VAL A 291 1.29 -5.07 -6.71
CA VAL A 291 1.66 -4.09 -7.75
C VAL A 291 3.11 -4.29 -8.18
N MET A 292 4.05 -4.38 -7.22
CA MET A 292 5.46 -4.58 -7.51
C MET A 292 5.74 -5.90 -8.23
N ASP A 293 5.05 -6.97 -7.86
CA ASP A 293 5.20 -8.29 -8.49
C ASP A 293 4.61 -8.31 -9.91
N VAL A 294 3.41 -7.75 -10.10
CA VAL A 294 2.76 -7.65 -11.42
C VAL A 294 3.56 -6.77 -12.37
N LEU A 295 4.12 -5.64 -11.91
CA LEU A 295 4.99 -4.79 -12.72
C LEU A 295 6.18 -5.57 -13.28
N LYS A 296 6.89 -6.33 -12.42
CA LYS A 296 8.06 -7.13 -12.84
C LYS A 296 7.70 -8.27 -13.78
N SER A 297 6.67 -9.03 -13.45
CA SER A 297 6.25 -10.19 -14.25
C SER A 297 5.69 -9.78 -15.60
N THR A 298 4.89 -8.73 -15.65
CA THR A 298 4.31 -8.20 -16.89
C THR A 298 5.38 -7.56 -17.77
N ALA A 299 6.33 -6.79 -17.20
CA ALA A 299 7.46 -6.26 -17.95
C ALA A 299 8.21 -7.38 -18.69
N THR A 300 8.43 -8.51 -18.02
CA THR A 300 9.08 -9.68 -18.62
C THR A 300 8.32 -10.22 -19.84
N LYS A 301 6.99 -10.32 -19.75
CA LYS A 301 6.12 -10.77 -20.86
C LYS A 301 6.20 -9.83 -22.08
N HIS A 302 6.37 -8.53 -21.83
CA HIS A 302 6.50 -7.50 -22.88
C HIS A 302 7.93 -7.30 -23.40
N GLY A 303 8.91 -8.16 -23.04
CA GLY A 303 10.32 -7.99 -23.41
C GLY A 303 10.95 -6.75 -22.80
N LEU A 304 10.49 -6.39 -21.60
CA LEU A 304 10.94 -5.28 -20.78
C LEU A 304 11.50 -5.79 -19.45
N ALA A 305 12.22 -4.94 -18.71
CA ALA A 305 12.58 -5.16 -17.33
C ALA A 305 12.15 -3.95 -16.51
N CYS A 306 11.45 -4.20 -15.41
CA CYS A 306 11.03 -3.19 -14.45
C CYS A 306 12.07 -3.09 -13.33
N LEU A 307 12.60 -1.89 -13.11
CA LEU A 307 13.55 -1.59 -12.05
C LEU A 307 12.82 -0.85 -10.93
N LEU A 308 12.83 -1.43 -9.75
CA LEU A 308 12.23 -0.86 -8.53
C LEU A 308 13.29 -0.32 -7.55
N HIS A 309 14.55 -0.22 -7.97
CA HIS A 309 15.57 0.46 -7.19
C HIS A 309 15.27 1.97 -7.11
N GLU A 310 15.51 2.60 -5.98
CA GLU A 310 15.22 4.03 -5.76
C GLU A 310 16.04 4.95 -6.68
N LYS A 311 17.23 4.54 -7.11
CA LYS A 311 18.12 5.30 -7.98
C LYS A 311 18.84 4.39 -8.98
N PRO A 312 18.16 3.84 -10.00
CA PRO A 312 18.79 2.92 -10.95
C PRO A 312 19.85 3.59 -11.82
N PHE A 313 19.73 4.88 -12.07
CA PHE A 313 20.62 5.63 -12.93
C PHE A 313 21.10 6.91 -12.24
N ALA A 314 22.42 7.11 -12.19
CA ALA A 314 23.01 8.34 -11.69
C ALA A 314 22.75 9.52 -12.65
N GLY A 315 22.65 10.73 -12.12
CA GLY A 315 22.53 11.97 -12.92
C GLY A 315 21.12 12.30 -13.42
N VAL A 316 20.15 11.41 -13.21
CA VAL A 316 18.72 11.66 -13.49
C VAL A 316 17.89 11.46 -12.22
N ASN A 317 16.59 11.72 -12.26
CA ASN A 317 15.69 11.53 -11.13
C ASN A 317 15.69 10.06 -10.66
N GLY A 318 15.12 9.81 -9.53
CA GLY A 318 14.94 8.46 -8.96
C GLY A 318 13.49 8.22 -8.60
N SER A 319 13.19 7.01 -8.18
CA SER A 319 11.85 6.58 -7.83
C SER A 319 11.54 6.79 -6.35
N GLY A 320 10.33 7.22 -6.07
CA GLY A 320 9.73 7.32 -4.75
C GLY A 320 8.59 6.32 -4.56
N LYS A 321 8.12 6.24 -3.33
CA LYS A 321 6.87 5.61 -2.93
C LYS A 321 6.19 6.54 -1.94
N HIS A 322 5.47 7.52 -2.48
CA HIS A 322 4.78 8.48 -1.65
C HIS A 322 3.54 7.84 -1.04
N ASN A 323 3.32 8.07 0.25
CA ASN A 323 2.20 7.51 0.98
C ASN A 323 1.22 8.61 1.36
N ASN A 324 0.08 8.65 0.68
CA ASN A 324 -1.03 9.53 1.01
C ASN A 324 -1.81 8.92 2.17
N TRP A 325 -1.67 9.48 3.37
CA TRP A 325 -2.19 8.91 4.61
C TRP A 325 -3.31 9.74 5.23
N SER A 326 -4.36 9.06 5.70
CA SER A 326 -5.45 9.67 6.45
C SER A 326 -6.02 8.72 7.52
N LEU A 327 -6.82 9.30 8.43
CA LEU A 327 -7.58 8.55 9.42
C LEU A 327 -9.08 8.79 9.20
N GLY A 328 -9.88 7.72 9.19
CA GLY A 328 -11.32 7.81 9.00
C GLY A 328 -12.10 6.89 9.90
N THR A 329 -13.28 7.31 10.30
CA THR A 329 -14.23 6.49 11.07
C THR A 329 -15.01 5.55 10.15
N ASP A 330 -15.53 4.45 10.69
CA ASP A 330 -16.41 3.50 10.00
C ASP A 330 -17.75 4.13 9.52
N ASN A 331 -18.15 5.26 10.11
CA ASN A 331 -19.31 6.03 9.66
C ASN A 331 -18.96 7.24 8.76
N GLY A 332 -17.78 7.24 8.14
CA GLY A 332 -17.42 8.11 7.02
C GLY A 332 -16.84 9.49 7.37
N VAL A 333 -16.40 9.72 8.61
CA VAL A 333 -15.74 10.97 9.00
C VAL A 333 -14.23 10.88 8.79
N ASN A 334 -13.68 11.70 7.89
CA ASN A 334 -12.22 11.84 7.75
C ASN A 334 -11.71 12.84 8.81
N LEU A 335 -10.80 12.38 9.67
CA LEU A 335 -10.28 13.18 10.79
C LEU A 335 -9.28 14.25 10.34
N PHE A 336 -8.73 14.14 9.13
CA PHE A 336 -7.85 15.15 8.54
C PHE A 336 -8.57 16.13 7.62
N LYS A 337 -9.91 16.13 7.59
CA LYS A 337 -10.68 17.09 6.81
C LYS A 337 -10.93 18.35 7.63
N PRO A 338 -10.29 19.50 7.29
CA PRO A 338 -10.43 20.73 8.06
C PRO A 338 -11.82 21.36 7.98
N GLY A 339 -12.58 21.07 6.91
CA GLY A 339 -13.85 21.74 6.62
C GLY A 339 -13.64 23.10 5.97
N LYS A 340 -14.74 23.88 5.86
CA LYS A 340 -14.71 25.23 5.28
C LYS A 340 -14.09 26.28 6.21
N GLU A 341 -14.18 26.07 7.52
CA GLU A 341 -13.66 26.93 8.56
C GLU A 341 -12.74 26.13 9.48
N PRO A 342 -11.47 25.90 9.07
CA PRO A 342 -10.52 25.11 9.86
C PRO A 342 -10.30 25.62 11.27
N ASN A 343 -10.32 26.94 11.44
CA ASN A 343 -10.18 27.65 12.71
C ASN A 343 -11.30 27.36 13.73
N LYS A 344 -12.48 26.93 13.26
CA LYS A 344 -13.64 26.55 14.10
C LYS A 344 -13.76 25.04 14.30
N ASN A 345 -13.00 24.23 13.57
CA ASN A 345 -13.05 22.78 13.68
C ASN A 345 -12.14 22.26 14.79
N LEU A 346 -12.63 22.32 16.02
CA LEU A 346 -11.86 21.92 17.20
C LEU A 346 -11.39 20.46 17.14
N GLN A 347 -12.24 19.55 16.62
CA GLN A 347 -11.84 18.15 16.44
C GLN A 347 -10.61 18.02 15.52
N PHE A 348 -10.65 18.70 14.38
CA PHE A 348 -9.53 18.69 13.43
C PHE A 348 -8.26 19.30 14.04
N LEU A 349 -8.37 20.46 14.70
CA LEU A 349 -7.22 21.11 15.34
C LEU A 349 -6.59 20.25 16.44
N CYS A 350 -7.41 19.55 17.23
CA CYS A 350 -6.90 18.60 18.23
C CYS A 350 -6.21 17.39 17.59
N VAL A 351 -6.74 16.83 16.50
CA VAL A 351 -6.07 15.76 15.74
C VAL A 351 -4.73 16.24 15.20
N LEU A 352 -4.71 17.45 14.63
CA LEU A 352 -3.49 18.06 14.10
C LEU A 352 -2.43 18.23 15.20
N ALA A 353 -2.81 18.72 16.36
CA ALA A 353 -1.90 18.87 17.50
C ALA A 353 -1.35 17.52 17.98
N CYS A 354 -2.19 16.49 18.08
CA CYS A 354 -1.76 15.14 18.42
C CYS A 354 -0.77 14.57 17.38
N LEU A 355 -1.01 14.84 16.10
CA LEU A 355 -0.13 14.41 15.03
C LEU A 355 1.22 15.12 15.10
N MET A 356 1.24 16.43 15.30
CA MET A 356 2.48 17.22 15.44
C MET A 356 3.31 16.69 16.61
N GLU A 357 2.68 16.43 17.75
CA GLU A 357 3.35 15.85 18.91
C GLU A 357 3.89 14.45 18.61
N ALA A 358 3.11 13.59 17.95
CA ALA A 358 3.53 12.23 17.59
C ALA A 358 4.73 12.25 16.64
N VAL A 359 4.70 13.08 15.60
CA VAL A 359 5.80 13.22 14.63
C VAL A 359 7.07 13.73 15.33
N ASN A 360 6.95 14.73 16.19
CA ASN A 360 8.08 15.24 16.95
C ASN A 360 8.65 14.18 17.90
N LYS A 361 7.80 13.52 18.67
CA LYS A 361 8.20 12.51 19.68
C LYS A 361 8.80 11.26 19.05
N HIS A 362 8.30 10.85 17.88
CA HIS A 362 8.70 9.63 17.19
C HIS A 362 9.48 9.91 15.89
N ALA A 363 10.07 11.10 15.75
CA ALA A 363 10.83 11.50 14.57
C ALA A 363 11.95 10.51 14.21
N LEU A 364 12.59 9.88 15.20
CA LEU A 364 13.63 8.87 14.97
C LEU A 364 13.10 7.61 14.30
N LEU A 365 11.87 7.17 14.60
CA LEU A 365 11.25 6.03 13.93
C LEU A 365 10.90 6.37 12.48
N LEU A 366 10.32 7.53 12.24
CA LEU A 366 10.03 8.02 10.88
C LEU A 366 11.32 8.17 10.07
N ARG A 367 12.37 8.70 10.69
CA ARG A 367 13.68 8.82 10.07
C ARG A 367 14.28 7.45 9.73
N ALA A 368 14.18 6.48 10.63
CA ALA A 368 14.65 5.11 10.38
C ALA A 368 13.92 4.45 9.21
N ALA A 369 12.60 4.70 9.06
CA ALA A 369 11.83 4.22 7.94
C ALA A 369 12.27 4.87 6.60
N ALA A 370 12.54 6.18 6.59
CA ALA A 370 12.89 6.92 5.37
C ALA A 370 14.36 6.80 4.98
N SER A 371 15.29 6.64 5.94
CA SER A 371 16.76 6.69 5.70
C SER A 371 17.45 5.37 6.02
N ASN A 372 17.00 4.28 5.41
CA ASN A 372 17.74 3.03 5.41
C ASN A 372 18.78 2.99 4.27
N THR A 373 19.67 1.99 4.30
CA THR A 373 20.75 1.83 3.31
C THR A 373 20.25 1.62 1.88
N GLY A 374 19.02 1.15 1.69
CA GLY A 374 18.38 1.02 0.38
C GLY A 374 17.97 2.35 -0.24
N ASN A 375 17.90 3.42 0.56
CA ASN A 375 17.42 4.74 0.13
C ASN A 375 18.53 5.80 0.03
N ASP A 376 19.76 5.51 0.44
CA ASP A 376 20.85 6.48 0.53
C ASP A 376 21.14 7.25 -0.77
N HIS A 377 21.02 6.57 -1.92
CA HIS A 377 21.26 7.18 -3.22
C HIS A 377 20.19 8.17 -3.66
N ARG A 378 19.01 8.13 -3.04
CA ARG A 378 17.84 8.93 -3.42
C ARG A 378 17.62 10.13 -2.51
N LEU A 379 17.99 10.03 -1.24
CA LEU A 379 17.78 11.07 -0.24
C LEU A 379 18.42 12.41 -0.63
N GLY A 380 17.69 13.51 -0.44
CA GLY A 380 18.12 14.87 -0.74
C GLY A 380 18.03 15.27 -2.21
N ALA A 381 17.50 14.41 -3.08
CA ALA A 381 17.25 14.72 -4.48
C ALA A 381 15.77 15.16 -4.70
N ASN A 382 15.37 15.40 -5.95
CA ASN A 382 14.02 15.86 -6.30
C ASN A 382 12.95 14.94 -5.68
N GLU A 383 11.96 15.55 -5.02
CA GLU A 383 10.84 14.86 -4.35
C GLU A 383 11.26 13.82 -3.29
N ALA A 384 12.51 13.83 -2.87
CA ALA A 384 13.06 13.02 -1.81
C ALA A 384 13.81 13.91 -0.81
N PRO A 385 13.12 14.59 0.10
CA PRO A 385 13.71 15.48 1.06
C PRO A 385 14.73 14.75 1.93
N PRO A 386 15.71 15.46 2.52
CA PRO A 386 16.66 14.85 3.43
C PRO A 386 15.96 14.23 4.64
N ALA A 387 16.60 13.27 5.29
CA ALA A 387 16.07 12.53 6.45
C ALA A 387 15.87 13.40 7.72
N ILE A 388 15.52 14.66 7.56
CA ILE A 388 15.13 15.59 8.63
C ILE A 388 13.62 15.63 8.65
N ILE A 389 13.03 15.08 9.69
CA ILE A 389 11.58 15.00 9.83
C ILE A 389 11.03 16.38 10.17
N SER A 390 10.20 16.92 9.31
CA SER A 390 9.43 18.16 9.45
C SER A 390 8.04 18.01 8.89
N ILE A 391 7.11 18.87 9.31
CA ILE A 391 5.73 18.89 8.83
C ILE A 391 5.50 20.19 8.09
N TYR A 392 4.95 20.10 6.88
CA TYR A 392 4.43 21.24 6.14
C TYR A 392 2.90 21.23 6.17
N MET A 393 2.29 22.34 6.55
CA MET A 393 0.83 22.46 6.73
C MET A 393 0.17 23.42 5.76
N GLY A 394 0.94 24.15 4.95
CA GLY A 394 0.46 25.27 4.15
C GLY A 394 0.24 26.55 4.97
N ASP A 395 0.03 27.66 4.28
CA ASP A 395 -0.02 28.98 4.90
C ASP A 395 -1.21 29.11 5.87
N GLN A 396 -2.41 28.68 5.44
CA GLN A 396 -3.63 28.81 6.24
C GLN A 396 -3.55 28.10 7.60
N LEU A 397 -3.12 26.84 7.60
CA LEU A 397 -2.98 26.08 8.85
C LEU A 397 -1.79 26.57 9.67
N GLY A 398 -0.72 27.02 9.02
CA GLY A 398 0.41 27.64 9.66
C GLY A 398 0.00 28.87 10.47
N GLU A 399 -0.73 29.80 9.89
CA GLU A 399 -1.25 31.00 10.57
C GLU A 399 -2.16 30.64 11.76
N ILE A 400 -3.02 29.62 11.62
CA ILE A 400 -3.90 29.18 12.72
C ILE A 400 -3.04 28.61 13.87
N VAL A 401 -2.05 27.78 13.58
CA VAL A 401 -1.17 27.17 14.59
C VAL A 401 -0.35 28.27 15.28
N ASP A 402 0.21 29.22 14.54
CA ASP A 402 0.99 30.32 15.10
C ASP A 402 0.12 31.20 16.02
N ALA A 403 -1.13 31.48 15.64
CA ALA A 403 -2.08 32.20 16.47
C ALA A 403 -2.39 31.43 17.78
N ILE A 404 -2.58 30.10 17.71
CA ILE A 404 -2.78 29.26 18.91
C ILE A 404 -1.57 29.33 19.83
N VAL A 405 -0.36 29.21 19.27
CA VAL A 405 0.90 29.31 20.03
C VAL A 405 1.06 30.70 20.68
N ALA A 406 0.63 31.76 20.00
CA ALA A 406 0.61 33.12 20.52
C ALA A 406 -0.47 33.36 21.59
N GLY A 407 -1.34 32.38 21.88
CA GLY A 407 -2.39 32.48 22.90
C GLY A 407 -3.63 33.25 22.45
N VAL A 408 -3.85 33.37 21.13
CA VAL A 408 -5.08 33.96 20.59
C VAL A 408 -6.29 33.11 21.01
N PRO A 409 -7.37 33.71 21.53
CA PRO A 409 -8.59 32.97 21.87
C PRO A 409 -9.17 32.20 20.68
N PHE A 410 -9.75 31.03 20.93
CA PHE A 410 -10.24 30.13 19.89
C PHE A 410 -11.28 30.78 18.95
N ASP A 411 -12.14 31.63 19.47
CA ASP A 411 -13.15 32.40 18.73
C ASP A 411 -12.59 33.55 17.86
N GLN A 412 -11.28 33.84 18.02
CA GLN A 412 -10.56 34.92 17.30
C GLN A 412 -9.48 34.37 16.37
N LEU A 413 -9.36 33.04 16.22
CA LEU A 413 -8.39 32.44 15.33
C LEU A 413 -8.60 32.87 13.88
N PRO A 414 -7.52 33.14 13.12
CA PRO A 414 -7.61 33.60 11.74
C PRO A 414 -8.26 32.55 10.85
N CYS A 415 -8.97 33.00 9.84
CA CYS A 415 -9.47 32.17 8.74
C CYS A 415 -9.22 32.91 7.44
N ALA A 416 -8.21 32.50 6.69
CA ALA A 416 -7.98 33.06 5.37
C ALA A 416 -9.09 32.60 4.41
N GLU A 417 -9.60 33.52 3.61
CA GLU A 417 -10.52 33.18 2.54
C GLU A 417 -9.76 32.39 1.44
N VAL A 418 -10.38 31.30 1.01
CA VAL A 418 -9.86 30.58 -0.15
C VAL A 418 -10.13 31.41 -1.39
N GLY A 419 -9.08 31.98 -1.98
CA GLY A 419 -9.16 32.78 -3.20
C GLY A 419 -9.57 31.96 -4.42
N THR A 420 -9.86 32.66 -5.50
CA THR A 420 -10.06 32.06 -6.83
C THR A 420 -8.94 32.46 -7.75
N LEU A 421 -8.66 31.61 -8.73
CA LEU A 421 -7.71 31.88 -9.82
C LEU A 421 -8.51 32.13 -11.10
N ASP A 422 -8.52 33.37 -11.56
CA ASP A 422 -9.05 33.79 -12.84
C ASP A 422 -7.90 33.97 -13.82
N LEU A 423 -7.89 33.17 -14.87
CA LEU A 423 -6.86 33.22 -15.93
C LEU A 423 -7.09 34.33 -16.95
N GLY A 424 -8.18 35.13 -16.78
CA GLY A 424 -8.49 36.28 -17.66
C GLY A 424 -8.95 35.89 -19.06
N VAL A 425 -9.39 34.67 -19.27
CA VAL A 425 -9.84 34.14 -20.58
C VAL A 425 -11.30 33.70 -20.47
N SER A 426 -12.16 34.32 -21.27
CA SER A 426 -13.63 34.13 -21.21
C SER A 426 -14.12 32.68 -21.44
N THR A 427 -13.31 31.83 -22.08
CA THR A 427 -13.63 30.43 -22.35
C THR A 427 -13.10 29.47 -21.26
N LEU A 428 -12.37 29.97 -20.29
CA LEU A 428 -11.83 29.17 -19.18
C LEU A 428 -12.65 29.42 -17.91
N PRO A 429 -12.88 28.37 -17.11
CA PRO A 429 -13.56 28.51 -15.83
C PRO A 429 -12.66 29.23 -14.82
N VAL A 430 -13.28 29.97 -13.90
CA VAL A 430 -12.60 30.44 -12.69
C VAL A 430 -12.36 29.24 -11.75
N LEU A 431 -11.12 29.03 -11.35
CA LEU A 431 -10.70 27.89 -10.55
C LEU A 431 -10.67 28.26 -9.06
N PRO A 432 -11.15 27.41 -8.15
CA PRO A 432 -10.88 27.59 -6.73
C PRO A 432 -9.38 27.39 -6.46
N LYS A 433 -8.76 28.29 -5.70
CA LYS A 433 -7.38 28.15 -5.27
C LYS A 433 -7.33 27.19 -4.08
N ASP A 434 -6.50 26.15 -4.15
CA ASP A 434 -6.23 25.28 -3.01
C ASP A 434 -5.33 26.04 -2.01
N PRO A 435 -5.69 26.13 -0.73
CA PRO A 435 -4.87 26.80 0.28
C PRO A 435 -3.66 25.96 0.72
N THR A 436 -3.57 24.72 0.26
CA THR A 436 -2.46 23.83 0.55
C THR A 436 -1.57 23.65 -0.69
N ASP A 437 -0.28 23.93 -0.53
CA ASP A 437 0.73 23.63 -1.54
C ASP A 437 1.42 22.31 -1.18
N ARG A 438 1.68 21.48 -2.19
CA ARG A 438 2.46 20.25 -2.03
C ARG A 438 3.95 20.59 -1.95
N ASN A 439 4.39 21.19 -0.85
CA ASN A 439 5.79 21.59 -0.67
C ASN A 439 6.69 20.36 -0.47
N ARG A 440 7.53 20.11 -1.47
CA ARG A 440 8.44 18.95 -1.55
C ARG A 440 9.70 19.09 -0.69
N THR A 441 9.85 20.15 0.10
CA THR A 441 10.99 20.35 1.01
C THR A 441 10.80 19.68 2.36
N SER A 442 9.56 19.25 2.68
CA SER A 442 9.22 18.55 3.93
C SER A 442 8.80 17.13 3.62
N PRO A 443 9.31 16.12 4.34
CA PRO A 443 8.94 14.73 4.09
C PRO A 443 7.51 14.40 4.52
N PHE A 444 6.83 15.29 5.25
CA PHE A 444 5.47 15.10 5.72
C PHE A 444 4.65 16.37 5.48
N ALA A 445 3.78 16.36 4.47
CA ALA A 445 3.06 17.53 4.00
C ALA A 445 1.55 17.32 4.04
N PHE A 446 0.82 18.32 4.55
CA PHE A 446 -0.64 18.35 4.49
C PHE A 446 -1.12 18.73 3.08
N THR A 447 -2.04 17.96 2.51
CA THR A 447 -2.54 18.12 1.14
C THR A 447 -4.09 18.25 1.11
N GLY A 448 -4.66 18.99 2.06
CA GLY A 448 -6.07 19.37 2.10
C GLY A 448 -6.98 18.47 2.94
N ASN A 449 -6.82 17.16 2.90
CA ASN A 449 -7.61 16.21 3.71
C ASN A 449 -6.83 14.94 4.10
N ARG A 450 -5.52 14.97 3.94
CA ARG A 450 -4.58 13.90 4.22
C ARG A 450 -3.17 14.46 4.36
N PHE A 451 -2.27 13.67 4.86
CA PHE A 451 -0.84 13.93 4.82
C PHE A 451 -0.17 13.06 3.78
N GLU A 452 0.72 13.62 3.02
CA GLU A 452 1.60 12.90 2.12
C GLU A 452 2.95 12.71 2.81
N PHE A 453 3.35 11.45 3.00
CA PHE A 453 4.69 11.10 3.44
C PHE A 453 5.54 10.81 2.20
N LEU A 454 6.51 11.70 1.95
CA LEU A 454 7.44 11.56 0.83
C LEU A 454 8.46 10.50 1.17
N SER A 455 8.07 9.27 1.00
CA SER A 455 8.88 8.11 1.30
C SER A 455 9.57 7.57 0.04
N LEU A 456 10.56 6.74 0.23
CA LEU A 456 11.32 6.10 -0.82
C LEU A 456 10.88 4.64 -0.96
N ILE A 457 11.37 3.94 -1.98
CA ILE A 457 10.85 2.62 -2.37
C ILE A 457 10.95 1.58 -1.24
N HIS A 458 12.02 1.63 -0.45
CA HIS A 458 12.30 0.65 0.59
C HIS A 458 11.84 1.14 1.97
N ILE A 459 10.55 0.95 2.27
CA ILE A 459 9.96 1.32 3.55
C ILE A 459 9.49 0.06 4.26
#